data_8f177245d63d00ec9638b44891732f6f
#
_entry.id   8f177245d63d00ec9638b44891732f6f
#
_cell.length_a   1.000
_cell.length_b   1.000
_cell.length_c   1.000
_cell.angle_alpha   90.00
_cell.angle_beta   90.00
_cell.angle_gamma   90.00
#
_symmetry.space_group_name_H-M   'P 1'
#
loop_
_entity.id
_entity.type
_entity.pdbx_description
1 polymer ?
#
loop_
_entity_poly.entity_id
_entity_poly.type
_entity_poly.pdbx_seq_one_letter_code
_entity_poly.pdbx_strand_id
1 'polypeptide(L)'
;TMRTPGNDEDLILGFLFNERIVDNVNQVVKIEKQGDQVGDYNIQNKIEATIDNIENIDIGKLKRNFLTNSSCGVCGKTSLDTVEVIKNEKLNLSFPKIKKEIIMKSPKLLISEQSEFSKTGGIHASSLINESGKVIVTREDVGRHNALDKLIGYAHKKKLIDNHSQFI
;
A
#
# COMPACT_ATOMS: atom_id res chain seq x y z
N THR A 1 -5.68 4.36 11.27
CA THR A 1 -5.42 5.36 10.23
C THR A 1 -6.72 5.93 9.69
N MET A 2 -6.69 7.18 9.22
CA MET A 2 -7.80 7.76 8.47
C MET A 2 -7.69 7.27 7.02
N ARG A 3 -8.75 6.69 6.51
CA ARG A 3 -8.77 6.06 5.20
C ARG A 3 -10.10 6.27 4.46
N THR A 4 -10.07 6.19 3.16
CA THR A 4 -11.28 5.99 2.36
C THR A 4 -11.77 4.55 2.56
N PRO A 5 -13.05 4.32 2.93
CA PRO A 5 -13.60 2.97 3.09
C PRO A 5 -13.48 2.12 1.83
N GLY A 6 -13.37 0.81 2.02
CA GLY A 6 -13.19 -0.16 0.94
C GLY A 6 -11.72 -0.55 0.72
N ASN A 7 -11.53 -1.73 0.18
CA ASN A 7 -10.22 -2.36 -0.03
C ASN A 7 -9.37 -2.44 1.26
N ASP A 8 -10.03 -2.63 2.41
CA ASP A 8 -9.39 -2.63 3.73
C ASP A 8 -8.41 -3.80 3.90
N GLU A 9 -8.71 -4.95 3.30
CA GLU A 9 -7.79 -6.11 3.29
C GLU A 9 -6.52 -5.79 2.51
N ASP A 10 -6.66 -5.13 1.36
CA ASP A 10 -5.52 -4.72 0.55
C ASP A 10 -4.67 -3.70 1.32
N LEU A 11 -5.32 -2.76 2.03
CA LEU A 11 -4.65 -1.77 2.87
C LEU A 11 -3.79 -2.43 3.96
N ILE A 12 -4.35 -3.39 4.70
CA ILE A 12 -3.60 -4.02 5.79
C ILE A 12 -2.46 -4.89 5.27
N LEU A 13 -2.66 -5.61 4.17
CA LEU A 13 -1.61 -6.42 3.55
C LEU A 13 -0.43 -5.57 3.07
N GLY A 14 -0.73 -4.47 2.38
CA GLY A 14 0.31 -3.56 1.91
C GLY A 14 1.03 -2.85 3.05
N PHE A 15 0.29 -2.40 4.07
CA PHE A 15 0.87 -1.82 5.26
C PHE A 15 1.84 -2.77 5.97
N LEU A 16 1.42 -4.01 6.24
CA LEU A 16 2.25 -5.01 6.91
C LEU A 16 3.52 -5.31 6.11
N PHE A 17 3.41 -5.37 4.79
CA PHE A 17 4.54 -5.61 3.89
C PHE A 17 5.48 -4.40 3.81
N ASN A 18 4.96 -3.20 3.61
CA ASN A 18 5.75 -1.98 3.45
C ASN A 18 6.48 -1.58 4.74
N GLU A 19 5.84 -1.83 5.91
CA GLU A 19 6.47 -1.61 7.22
C GLU A 19 7.40 -2.77 7.65
N ARG A 20 7.60 -3.76 6.79
CA ARG A 20 8.46 -4.92 7.07
C ARG A 20 8.04 -5.69 8.33
N ILE A 21 6.74 -5.74 8.60
CA ILE A 21 6.16 -6.58 9.63
C ILE A 21 6.08 -8.01 9.13
N VAL A 22 5.82 -8.16 7.84
CA VAL A 22 5.90 -9.44 7.12
C VAL A 22 6.86 -9.29 5.94
N ASP A 23 7.60 -10.34 5.63
CA ASP A 23 8.46 -10.41 4.44
C ASP A 23 7.67 -10.83 3.20
N ASN A 24 6.56 -11.53 3.42
CA ASN A 24 5.67 -12.00 2.38
C ASN A 24 4.21 -11.91 2.85
N VAL A 25 3.32 -11.41 1.99
CA VAL A 25 1.89 -11.29 2.31
C VAL A 25 1.21 -12.63 2.64
N ASN A 26 1.77 -13.76 2.18
CA ASN A 26 1.27 -15.10 2.50
C ASN A 26 1.46 -15.49 3.98
N GLN A 27 2.30 -14.76 4.74
CA GLN A 27 2.40 -14.92 6.19
C GLN A 27 1.14 -14.44 6.92
N VAL A 28 0.31 -13.63 6.27
CA VAL A 28 -0.98 -13.20 6.80
C VAL A 28 -2.02 -14.27 6.47
N VAL A 29 -2.32 -15.11 7.45
CA VAL A 29 -3.20 -16.29 7.27
C VAL A 29 -4.68 -15.95 7.41
N LYS A 30 -5.01 -14.85 8.09
CA LYS A 30 -6.39 -14.45 8.33
C LYS A 30 -6.51 -12.94 8.47
N ILE A 31 -7.57 -12.37 7.90
CA ILE A 31 -7.94 -10.96 8.08
C ILE A 31 -9.44 -10.93 8.39
N GLU A 32 -9.80 -10.29 9.48
CA GLU A 32 -11.19 -10.15 9.93
C GLU A 32 -11.51 -8.71 10.26
N LYS A 33 -12.68 -8.27 9.82
CA LYS A 33 -13.25 -7.01 10.30
C LYS A 33 -13.93 -7.25 11.64
N GLN A 34 -13.67 -6.36 12.59
CA GLN A 34 -14.17 -6.45 13.94
C GLN A 34 -14.72 -5.11 14.43
N GLY A 35 -15.38 -5.16 15.58
CA GLY A 35 -15.99 -4.00 16.23
C GLY A 35 -17.40 -3.69 15.71
N ASP A 36 -18.02 -2.71 16.35
CA ASP A 36 -19.35 -2.27 15.98
C ASP A 36 -19.37 -1.58 14.63
N GLN A 37 -20.49 -1.68 13.94
CA GLN A 37 -20.74 -0.91 12.74
C GLN A 37 -20.97 0.56 13.10
N VAL A 38 -20.24 1.46 12.49
CA VAL A 38 -20.23 2.89 12.82
C VAL A 38 -20.72 3.72 11.63
N GLY A 39 -21.56 4.72 11.95
CA GLY A 39 -22.08 5.68 10.99
C GLY A 39 -23.15 5.10 10.06
N ASP A 40 -23.66 5.95 9.18
CA ASP A 40 -24.76 5.64 8.25
C ASP A 40 -24.39 4.56 7.20
N TYR A 41 -23.12 4.29 7.04
CA TYR A 41 -22.59 3.31 6.07
C TYR A 41 -22.28 1.94 6.71
N ASN A 42 -22.59 1.74 7.99
CA ASN A 42 -22.33 0.49 8.72
C ASN A 42 -20.88 -0.02 8.57
N ILE A 43 -19.91 0.88 8.69
CA ILE A 43 -18.49 0.56 8.50
C ILE A 43 -17.87 0.06 9.80
N GLN A 44 -17.26 -1.12 9.75
CA GLN A 44 -16.38 -1.60 10.82
C GLN A 44 -14.98 -1.01 10.66
N ASN A 45 -14.50 -0.33 11.69
CA ASN A 45 -13.23 0.40 11.67
C ASN A 45 -12.07 -0.32 12.36
N LYS A 46 -12.30 -1.55 12.81
CA LYS A 46 -11.25 -2.40 13.38
C LYS A 46 -11.01 -3.58 12.46
N ILE A 47 -9.72 -3.82 12.14
CA ILE A 47 -9.29 -5.00 11.38
C ILE A 47 -8.26 -5.74 12.20
N GLU A 48 -8.43 -7.05 12.30
CA GLU A 48 -7.48 -7.96 12.92
C GLU A 48 -6.84 -8.83 11.85
N ALA A 49 -5.51 -8.89 11.86
CA ALA A 49 -4.74 -9.75 10.98
C ALA A 49 -3.97 -10.78 11.81
N THR A 50 -4.12 -12.05 11.48
CA THR A 50 -3.34 -13.14 12.07
C THR A 50 -2.15 -13.44 11.18
N ILE A 51 -0.96 -13.38 11.76
CA ILE A 51 0.31 -13.61 11.05
C ILE A 51 0.91 -14.92 11.56
N ASP A 52 1.33 -15.77 10.63
CA ASP A 52 2.05 -17.02 10.91
C ASP A 52 3.56 -16.80 10.87
N ASN A 53 4.33 -17.64 11.62
CA ASN A 53 5.81 -17.62 11.65
C ASN A 53 6.44 -16.27 12.03
N ILE A 54 6.09 -15.78 13.22
CA ILE A 54 6.52 -14.47 13.75
C ILE A 54 7.93 -14.54 14.42
N GLU A 55 8.79 -15.46 14.09
CA GLU A 55 10.04 -15.69 14.83
C GLU A 55 10.98 -14.47 14.91
N ASN A 56 10.78 -13.44 14.06
CA ASN A 56 11.69 -12.28 13.98
C ASN A 56 11.00 -10.90 14.04
N ILE A 57 9.75 -10.81 14.45
CA ILE A 57 9.10 -9.49 14.55
C ILE A 57 9.55 -8.79 15.84
N ASP A 58 10.26 -7.69 15.68
CA ASP A 58 10.57 -6.78 16.79
C ASP A 58 9.32 -5.97 17.18
N ILE A 59 8.52 -6.54 18.11
CA ILE A 59 7.33 -5.89 18.67
C ILE A 59 7.66 -4.51 19.28
N GLY A 60 8.91 -4.30 19.70
CA GLY A 60 9.37 -3.01 20.21
C GLY A 60 9.43 -1.93 19.13
N LYS A 61 9.75 -2.30 17.89
CA LYS A 61 9.67 -1.39 16.73
C LYS A 61 8.22 -1.05 16.39
N LEU A 62 7.31 -2.02 16.47
CA LEU A 62 5.88 -1.79 16.26
C LEU A 62 5.31 -0.75 17.23
N LYS A 63 5.59 -0.87 18.53
CA LYS A 63 5.05 0.06 19.53
C LYS A 63 5.55 1.50 19.39
N ARG A 64 6.73 1.72 18.86
CA ARG A 64 7.34 3.05 18.73
C ARG A 64 6.95 3.81 17.47
N ASN A 65 6.55 3.11 16.41
CA ASN A 65 6.39 3.72 15.09
C ASN A 65 4.93 4.03 14.70
N PHE A 66 3.94 3.62 15.48
CA PHE A 66 2.53 3.70 15.08
C PHE A 66 1.69 4.79 15.77
N LEU A 67 2.29 5.69 16.52
CA LEU A 67 1.61 6.93 16.93
C LEU A 67 1.54 7.89 15.72
N THR A 68 0.61 7.61 14.82
CA THR A 68 0.30 8.54 13.73
C THR A 68 -0.48 9.72 14.27
N ASN A 69 0.22 10.78 14.65
CA ASN A 69 -0.36 12.01 15.17
C ASN A 69 -0.82 12.99 14.10
N SER A 70 -0.94 12.56 12.83
CA SER A 70 -1.37 13.45 11.76
C SER A 70 -2.61 12.93 11.04
N SER A 71 -3.49 13.84 10.70
CA SER A 71 -4.72 13.57 9.93
C SER A 71 -4.45 12.90 8.57
N CYS A 72 -3.23 12.92 8.08
CA CYS A 72 -2.84 12.33 6.79
C CYS A 72 -2.03 11.03 6.91
N GLY A 73 -1.83 10.48 8.12
CA GLY A 73 -1.02 9.27 8.32
C GLY A 73 0.48 9.46 8.04
N VAL A 74 0.95 10.71 7.99
CA VAL A 74 2.32 11.02 7.60
C VAL A 74 3.28 10.89 8.76
N CYS A 75 4.36 10.12 8.50
CA CYS A 75 5.66 10.23 9.13
C CYS A 75 5.72 9.80 10.60
N GLY A 76 5.47 8.51 10.85
CA GLY A 76 5.76 7.90 12.15
C GLY A 76 7.20 7.44 12.34
N LYS A 77 8.10 7.60 11.35
CA LYS A 77 9.52 7.21 11.50
C LYS A 77 10.27 8.30 12.23
N THR A 78 10.49 8.08 13.52
CA THR A 78 11.09 9.07 14.44
C THR A 78 12.61 9.09 14.42
N SER A 79 13.27 8.19 13.71
CA SER A 79 14.72 8.16 13.58
C SER A 79 15.19 7.66 12.21
N LEU A 80 16.38 8.10 11.80
CA LEU A 80 17.06 7.64 10.58
C LEU A 80 17.35 6.13 10.60
N ASP A 81 17.52 5.54 11.77
CA ASP A 81 17.79 4.12 11.98
C ASP A 81 16.65 3.21 11.50
N THR A 82 15.41 3.77 11.43
CA THR A 82 14.26 3.03 10.91
C THR A 82 14.13 3.10 9.39
N VAL A 83 15.00 3.85 8.72
CA VAL A 83 15.03 3.99 7.26
C VAL A 83 16.07 3.06 6.62
N GLU A 84 16.93 2.40 7.40
CA GLU A 84 17.84 1.38 6.88
C GLU A 84 17.05 0.22 6.27
N VAL A 85 16.82 0.34 4.98
CA VAL A 85 16.32 -0.76 4.16
C VAL A 85 17.51 -1.69 3.93
N ILE A 86 17.54 -2.80 4.64
CA ILE A 86 18.51 -3.86 4.34
C ILE A 86 18.17 -4.39 2.95
N LYS A 87 18.93 -3.94 1.96
CA LYS A 87 18.83 -4.44 0.59
C LYS A 87 19.54 -5.78 0.52
N ASN A 88 18.81 -6.85 0.75
CA ASN A 88 19.34 -8.20 0.58
C ASN A 88 19.35 -8.65 -0.88
N GLU A 89 18.69 -7.94 -1.77
CA GLU A 89 18.63 -8.28 -3.19
C GLU A 89 19.43 -7.30 -4.04
N LYS A 90 20.24 -7.83 -4.93
CA LYS A 90 20.90 -7.02 -5.95
C LYS A 90 19.84 -6.51 -6.93
N LEU A 91 19.68 -5.20 -7.00
CA LEU A 91 18.80 -4.59 -7.99
C LEU A 91 19.30 -4.94 -9.39
N ASN A 92 18.42 -5.49 -10.20
CA ASN A 92 18.71 -5.65 -11.63
C ASN A 92 18.52 -4.31 -12.33
N LEU A 93 19.62 -3.58 -12.52
CA LEU A 93 19.61 -2.24 -13.15
C LEU A 93 19.18 -2.27 -14.63
N SER A 94 19.01 -3.45 -15.20
CA SER A 94 18.57 -3.61 -16.60
C SER A 94 17.04 -3.57 -16.73
N PHE A 95 16.28 -3.62 -15.64
CA PHE A 95 14.82 -3.70 -15.65
C PHE A 95 14.21 -2.87 -14.51
N PRO A 96 12.96 -2.38 -14.66
CA PRO A 96 12.19 -2.34 -15.92
C PRO A 96 12.76 -1.33 -16.94
N LYS A 97 12.60 -1.60 -18.23
CA LYS A 97 12.95 -0.66 -19.33
C LYS A 97 11.71 0.10 -19.77
N ILE A 98 11.42 1.19 -19.12
CA ILE A 98 10.24 2.00 -19.40
C ILE A 98 10.62 3.20 -20.26
N LYS A 99 9.90 3.39 -21.36
CA LYS A 99 10.11 4.53 -22.25
C LYS A 99 9.76 5.84 -21.53
N LYS A 100 10.57 6.86 -21.70
CA LYS A 100 10.37 8.20 -21.12
C LYS A 100 8.96 8.76 -21.39
N GLU A 101 8.45 8.55 -22.59
CA GLU A 101 7.15 9.03 -23.05
C GLU A 101 6.01 8.41 -22.23
N ILE A 102 6.16 7.15 -21.76
CA ILE A 102 5.18 6.47 -20.91
C ILE A 102 5.18 7.09 -19.53
N ILE A 103 6.37 7.31 -18.94
CA ILE A 103 6.51 7.97 -17.64
C ILE A 103 5.90 9.37 -17.68
N MET A 104 6.17 10.15 -18.74
CA MET A 104 5.60 11.50 -18.88
C MET A 104 4.08 11.52 -19.06
N LYS A 105 3.48 10.46 -19.60
CA LYS A 105 2.03 10.32 -19.76
C LYS A 105 1.33 9.73 -18.54
N SER A 106 2.06 9.08 -17.64
CA SER A 106 1.47 8.36 -16.50
C SER A 106 0.54 9.21 -15.62
N PRO A 107 0.79 10.50 -15.33
CA PRO A 107 -0.16 11.31 -14.57
C PRO A 107 -1.53 11.45 -15.24
N LYS A 108 -1.56 11.55 -16.58
CA LYS A 108 -2.83 11.63 -17.33
C LYS A 108 -3.56 10.29 -17.34
N LEU A 109 -2.81 9.18 -17.43
CA LEU A 109 -3.38 7.84 -17.33
C LEU A 109 -3.99 7.60 -15.95
N LEU A 110 -3.30 8.06 -14.90
CA LEU A 110 -3.79 7.95 -13.53
C LEU A 110 -5.12 8.68 -13.36
N ILE A 111 -5.23 9.91 -13.84
CA ILE A 111 -6.45 10.74 -13.71
C ILE A 111 -7.67 10.03 -14.33
N SER A 112 -7.49 9.37 -15.47
CA SER A 112 -8.60 8.66 -16.15
C SER A 112 -9.12 7.44 -15.39
N GLU A 113 -8.33 6.91 -14.46
CA GLU A 113 -8.66 5.74 -13.64
C GLU A 113 -9.20 6.10 -12.24
N GLN A 114 -9.24 7.39 -11.89
CA GLN A 114 -9.62 7.88 -10.58
C GLN A 114 -11.12 8.17 -10.48
N SER A 115 -11.91 7.14 -10.18
CA SER A 115 -13.37 7.24 -10.07
C SER A 115 -13.83 8.03 -8.84
N GLU A 116 -13.15 7.88 -7.71
CA GLU A 116 -13.49 8.59 -6.47
C GLU A 116 -12.98 10.02 -6.48
N PHE A 117 -11.80 10.28 -7.05
CA PHE A 117 -11.30 11.64 -7.25
C PHE A 117 -12.27 12.46 -8.12
N SER A 118 -12.81 11.88 -9.18
CA SER A 118 -13.76 12.58 -10.06
C SER A 118 -15.05 13.00 -9.33
N LYS A 119 -15.43 12.30 -8.24
CA LYS A 119 -16.59 12.64 -7.41
C LYS A 119 -16.26 13.63 -6.30
N THR A 120 -15.07 13.54 -5.73
CA THR A 120 -14.70 14.24 -4.49
C THR A 120 -13.71 15.38 -4.69
N GLY A 121 -12.87 15.31 -5.72
CA GLY A 121 -11.81 16.27 -6.01
C GLY A 121 -10.66 16.30 -5.01
N GLY A 122 -10.62 15.40 -4.02
CA GLY A 122 -9.73 15.54 -2.87
C GLY A 122 -9.09 14.25 -2.35
N ILE A 123 -8.87 13.24 -3.19
CA ILE A 123 -8.20 12.00 -2.77
C ILE A 123 -6.97 11.69 -3.63
N HIS A 124 -6.09 10.88 -3.09
CA HIS A 124 -4.87 10.43 -3.76
C HIS A 124 -5.10 9.09 -4.45
N ALA A 125 -4.26 8.78 -5.42
CA ALA A 125 -4.25 7.48 -6.09
C ALA A 125 -2.83 6.96 -6.30
N SER A 126 -2.74 5.64 -6.40
CA SER A 126 -1.54 4.92 -6.85
C SER A 126 -1.96 3.90 -7.89
N SER A 127 -1.17 3.77 -8.95
CA SER A 127 -1.44 2.83 -10.05
C SER A 127 -0.23 1.97 -10.37
N LEU A 128 -0.49 0.69 -10.63
CA LEU A 128 0.48 -0.21 -11.24
C LEU A 128 0.36 -0.13 -12.76
N ILE A 129 1.45 0.23 -13.42
CA ILE A 129 1.49 0.45 -14.86
C ILE A 129 2.57 -0.47 -15.46
N ASN A 130 2.27 -1.12 -16.58
CA ASN A 130 3.24 -1.95 -17.26
C ASN A 130 4.14 -1.15 -18.23
N GLU A 131 5.17 -1.80 -18.77
CA GLU A 131 6.12 -1.20 -19.70
C GLU A 131 5.51 -0.65 -21.01
N SER A 132 4.32 -1.12 -21.39
CA SER A 132 3.58 -0.60 -22.55
C SER A 132 2.74 0.65 -22.22
N GLY A 133 2.67 1.04 -20.95
CA GLY A 133 1.86 2.16 -20.48
C GLY A 133 0.39 1.79 -20.18
N LYS A 134 0.07 0.51 -20.10
CA LYS A 134 -1.26 0.07 -19.68
C LYS A 134 -1.37 0.09 -18.16
N VAL A 135 -2.38 0.77 -17.65
CA VAL A 135 -2.75 0.69 -16.22
C VAL A 135 -3.32 -0.70 -15.93
N ILE A 136 -2.71 -1.39 -14.97
CA ILE A 136 -3.12 -2.73 -14.54
C ILE A 136 -4.18 -2.61 -13.45
N VAL A 137 -3.93 -1.75 -12.47
CA VAL A 137 -4.82 -1.50 -11.34
C VAL A 137 -4.54 -0.14 -10.73
N THR A 138 -5.59 0.52 -10.24
CA THR A 138 -5.52 1.77 -9.47
C THR A 138 -6.17 1.57 -8.11
N ARG A 139 -5.62 2.22 -7.09
CA ARG A 139 -6.19 2.31 -5.75
C ARG A 139 -6.23 3.76 -5.29
N GLU A 140 -7.35 4.16 -4.73
CA GLU A 140 -7.61 5.51 -4.26
C GLU A 140 -7.78 5.54 -2.74
N ASP A 141 -7.28 6.60 -2.10
CA ASP A 141 -7.47 6.84 -0.67
C ASP A 141 -7.25 8.33 -0.34
N VAL A 142 -7.89 8.81 0.73
CA VAL A 142 -7.67 10.15 1.29
C VAL A 142 -6.22 10.34 1.74
N GLY A 143 -5.54 9.27 2.12
CA GLY A 143 -4.13 9.24 2.49
C GLY A 143 -3.25 8.69 1.37
N ARG A 144 -2.26 9.48 0.90
CA ARG A 144 -1.36 9.02 -0.17
C ARG A 144 -0.63 7.71 0.13
N HIS A 145 -0.22 7.51 1.38
CA HIS A 145 0.42 6.25 1.82
C HIS A 145 -0.58 5.09 1.80
N ASN A 146 -1.81 5.33 2.24
CA ASN A 146 -2.85 4.31 2.20
C ASN A 146 -3.18 3.89 0.75
N ALA A 147 -3.21 4.83 -0.20
CA ALA A 147 -3.42 4.52 -1.61
C ALA A 147 -2.32 3.58 -2.13
N LEU A 148 -1.05 3.85 -1.76
CA LEU A 148 0.08 2.99 -2.10
C LEU A 148 -0.01 1.63 -1.40
N ASP A 149 -0.33 1.60 -0.11
CA ASP A 149 -0.48 0.35 0.63
C ASP A 149 -1.60 -0.52 0.03
N LYS A 150 -2.76 0.07 -0.27
CA LYS A 150 -3.85 -0.64 -0.98
C LYS A 150 -3.37 -1.24 -2.30
N LEU A 151 -2.60 -0.47 -3.08
CA LEU A 151 -2.08 -0.94 -4.35
C LEU A 151 -1.12 -2.12 -4.16
N ILE A 152 -0.13 -1.98 -3.28
CA ILE A 152 0.89 -3.00 -3.02
C ILE A 152 0.25 -4.28 -2.47
N GLY A 153 -0.65 -4.16 -1.48
CA GLY A 153 -1.33 -5.31 -0.90
C GLY A 153 -2.15 -6.08 -1.94
N TYR A 154 -2.91 -5.38 -2.78
CA TYR A 154 -3.64 -6.00 -3.87
C TYR A 154 -2.72 -6.69 -4.89
N ALA A 155 -1.67 -6.00 -5.29
CA ALA A 155 -0.76 -6.48 -6.31
C ALA A 155 -0.02 -7.76 -5.85
N HIS A 156 0.42 -7.82 -4.60
CA HIS A 156 0.99 -9.04 -4.02
C HIS A 156 -0.04 -10.16 -3.89
N LYS A 157 -1.23 -9.86 -3.35
CA LYS A 157 -2.33 -10.83 -3.20
C LYS A 157 -2.71 -11.47 -4.55
N LYS A 158 -2.68 -10.69 -5.61
CA LYS A 158 -3.02 -11.14 -6.98
C LYS A 158 -1.82 -11.61 -7.79
N LYS A 159 -0.60 -11.58 -7.21
CA LYS A 159 0.64 -11.95 -7.90
C LYS A 159 0.85 -11.17 -9.20
N LEU A 160 0.51 -9.87 -9.16
CA LEU A 160 0.62 -8.99 -10.33
C LEU A 160 2.00 -8.36 -10.45
N ILE A 161 2.76 -8.28 -9.36
CA ILE A 161 4.10 -7.70 -9.37
C ILE A 161 5.06 -8.75 -9.91
N ASP A 162 5.68 -8.44 -11.03
CA ASP A 162 6.91 -9.03 -11.48
C ASP A 162 8.04 -7.98 -11.42
N ASN A 163 9.27 -8.41 -11.22
CA ASN A 163 10.40 -7.48 -11.05
C ASN A 163 10.91 -6.91 -12.38
N HIS A 164 10.21 -7.10 -13.50
CA HIS A 164 10.78 -6.90 -14.83
C HIS A 164 10.03 -5.93 -15.73
N SER A 165 8.74 -5.74 -15.54
CA SER A 165 7.91 -5.06 -16.55
C SER A 165 6.92 -4.02 -16.03
N GLN A 166 7.04 -3.62 -14.76
CA GLN A 166 6.04 -2.72 -14.14
C GLN A 166 6.67 -1.60 -13.33
N PHE A 167 5.89 -0.53 -13.12
CA PHE A 167 6.21 0.60 -12.23
C PHE A 167 4.93 1.17 -11.57
N ILE A 168 5.15 1.90 -10.49
CA ILE A 168 4.11 2.58 -9.72
C ILE A 168 4.27 4.07 -9.82
#